data_c8be8d4b5653b61df7ad68f7ff233e67
#
_entry.id   c8be8d4b5653b61df7ad68f7ff233e67
#
_cell.length_a   1.000
_cell.length_b   1.000
_cell.length_c   1.000
_cell.angle_alpha   90.00
_cell.angle_beta   90.00
_cell.angle_gamma   90.00
#
_symmetry.space_group_name_H-M   'P 1'
#
loop_
_entity.id
_entity.type
_entity.pdbx_description
1 polymer ?
#
loop_
_entity_poly.entity_id
_entity_poly.type
_entity_poly.pdbx_seq_one_letter_code
_entity_poly.pdbx_strand_id
1 'polypeptide(L)'
;MMIWRRRRMHIRGWAGSIAVGVAALLLSCAEEDPSAGVTLTAPANLAGGLTGTLDLAATAGAGAAGVEFQVDGVIVGTEDTAPPYQASVNTADYASGQHVVRARARDAAGNLSAWSTATVSFGGSMAVNQGFTLNQTWITGLSSATAFAQAPDGRIFIAEQGGSLRVVDSNGALLTTPFTTLVVDSNGERGLLGVAFHPNFGITNQWVYVYYTTLPPGTHNRVSRFTANGNVVIPGSESVLADLPNLSGATNHNGGALHFGIDGKLYVAVGDNADSSKPQNLADPFGKMLRFNDDGSIPTDNPFFASQTGLARAIWAYGLRNPFTFAFQPGSGRMHINDVGQSTWEEIDLGAPGANYGWPASEGPDDVTAGVTAPLFAYKHSSTSPPGSGPGGFFVGFAVTGGAFYPDMGPFPAAYRGNYFFADFVSGFVARLDLANNNAAYAFANLTGDPVDLLAGIDGALYVLTRDSVTRISSP
;
A
#
# COMPACT_ATOMS: atom_id res chain seq x y z
N MET A 1 -41.67 -48.55 -7.81
CA MET A 1 -41.72 -49.86 -8.52
C MET A 1 -40.89 -49.68 -9.78
N MET A 2 -39.71 -50.12 -9.75
CA MET A 2 -38.88 -50.88 -10.68
C MET A 2 -37.40 -50.68 -10.35
N ILE A 3 -36.86 -51.78 -9.90
CA ILE A 3 -35.46 -52.14 -9.59
C ILE A 3 -34.78 -52.51 -10.91
N TRP A 4 -33.51 -52.12 -11.11
CA TRP A 4 -32.54 -52.90 -11.91
C TRP A 4 -31.08 -52.51 -11.53
N ARG A 5 -30.45 -53.33 -10.81
CA ARG A 5 -29.36 -54.36 -10.85
C ARG A 5 -28.03 -53.88 -11.43
N ARG A 6 -27.04 -54.04 -10.54
CA ARG A 6 -25.59 -54.06 -10.78
C ARG A 6 -25.18 -55.07 -11.87
N ARG A 7 -24.17 -54.71 -12.67
CA ARG A 7 -23.23 -55.71 -13.25
C ARG A 7 -21.78 -55.27 -12.98
N ARG A 8 -21.05 -56.17 -12.30
CA ARG A 8 -19.59 -56.18 -12.23
C ARG A 8 -19.07 -56.79 -13.53
N MET A 9 -17.99 -56.22 -14.07
CA MET A 9 -17.16 -56.86 -15.09
C MET A 9 -15.71 -56.89 -14.59
N HIS A 10 -15.20 -58.09 -14.38
CA HIS A 10 -13.80 -58.41 -14.18
C HIS A 10 -13.13 -58.48 -15.54
N ILE A 11 -11.95 -57.78 -15.69
CA ILE A 11 -10.95 -58.15 -16.68
C ILE A 11 -9.60 -58.18 -15.99
N ARG A 12 -8.94 -59.30 -16.16
CA ARG A 12 -7.59 -59.65 -15.64
C ARG A 12 -6.50 -58.97 -16.48
N GLY A 13 -5.52 -58.47 -15.84
CA GLY A 13 -4.11 -58.37 -15.92
C GLY A 13 -3.39 -58.40 -17.27
N TRP A 14 -2.48 -57.45 -17.36
CA TRP A 14 -1.10 -57.72 -17.90
C TRP A 14 -0.13 -56.75 -17.25
N ALA A 15 0.98 -57.31 -16.74
CA ALA A 15 2.09 -56.60 -16.13
C ALA A 15 3.00 -56.03 -17.22
N GLY A 16 3.42 -54.79 -17.07
CA GLY A 16 4.49 -54.16 -17.87
C GLY A 16 5.09 -53.03 -17.08
N SER A 17 6.19 -53.32 -16.38
CA SER A 17 6.96 -52.33 -15.62
C SER A 17 7.67 -51.36 -16.58
N ILE A 18 7.34 -50.05 -16.50
CA ILE A 18 8.22 -48.98 -16.96
C ILE A 18 8.40 -48.07 -15.77
N ALA A 19 9.59 -48.12 -15.15
CA ALA A 19 10.02 -47.19 -14.15
C ALA A 19 10.38 -45.85 -14.83
N VAL A 20 9.52 -44.86 -14.74
CA VAL A 20 9.87 -43.45 -15.00
C VAL A 20 10.09 -42.83 -13.65
N GLY A 21 11.37 -42.56 -13.34
CA GLY A 21 11.75 -41.82 -12.15
C GLY A 21 11.25 -40.37 -12.23
N VAL A 22 10.17 -40.08 -11.53
CA VAL A 22 9.81 -38.69 -11.17
C VAL A 22 10.59 -38.34 -9.92
N ALA A 23 11.67 -37.56 -10.09
CA ALA A 23 12.32 -36.90 -8.98
C ALA A 23 11.35 -35.87 -8.46
N ALA A 24 10.60 -36.20 -7.42
CA ALA A 24 9.88 -35.24 -6.62
C ALA A 24 10.92 -34.40 -5.88
N LEU A 25 11.10 -33.12 -6.30
CA LEU A 25 11.70 -32.13 -5.45
C LEU A 25 10.73 -31.93 -4.27
N LEU A 26 10.99 -32.64 -3.19
CA LEU A 26 10.45 -32.32 -1.88
C LEU A 26 11.15 -31.00 -1.44
N LEU A 27 10.50 -29.84 -1.64
CA LEU A 27 10.75 -28.70 -0.77
C LEU A 27 10.40 -29.23 0.63
N SER A 28 11.42 -29.53 1.44
CA SER A 28 11.25 -29.76 2.87
C SER A 28 10.82 -28.40 3.46
N CYS A 29 9.52 -28.20 3.72
CA CYS A 29 9.14 -27.35 4.81
C CYS A 29 9.89 -27.91 6.03
N ALA A 30 10.81 -27.14 6.62
CA ALA A 30 11.41 -27.51 7.89
C ALA A 30 10.25 -27.75 8.86
N GLU A 31 10.09 -28.99 9.35
CA GLU A 31 9.15 -29.28 10.41
C GLU A 31 9.63 -28.51 11.65
N GLU A 32 8.76 -27.69 12.23
CA GLU A 32 9.03 -27.00 13.48
C GLU A 32 9.20 -28.07 14.57
N ASP A 33 10.36 -28.09 15.24
CA ASP A 33 10.60 -29.01 16.35
C ASP A 33 9.97 -28.44 17.64
N PRO A 34 8.90 -29.05 18.18
CA PRO A 34 8.26 -28.57 19.40
C PRO A 34 9.17 -28.62 20.65
N SER A 35 10.32 -29.32 20.59
CA SER A 35 11.28 -29.40 21.70
C SER A 35 12.11 -28.11 21.87
N ALA A 36 12.24 -27.28 20.83
CA ALA A 36 12.98 -26.02 20.83
C ALA A 36 12.09 -24.78 20.99
N GLY A 37 10.87 -24.93 21.49
CA GLY A 37 9.92 -23.82 21.71
C GLY A 37 10.57 -22.63 22.43
N VAL A 38 10.24 -21.40 22.01
CA VAL A 38 10.76 -20.17 22.59
C VAL A 38 9.61 -19.29 23.11
N THR A 39 9.88 -18.56 24.19
CA THR A 39 8.98 -17.52 24.68
C THR A 39 9.78 -16.25 24.94
N LEU A 40 9.41 -15.16 24.24
CA LEU A 40 9.94 -13.82 24.50
C LEU A 40 9.41 -13.36 25.87
N THR A 41 10.31 -13.02 26.79
CA THR A 41 9.98 -12.62 28.19
C THR A 41 10.17 -11.14 28.43
N ALA A 42 10.96 -10.45 27.60
CA ALA A 42 11.11 -9.00 27.59
C ALA A 42 11.41 -8.51 26.15
N PRO A 43 10.83 -7.36 25.74
CA PRO A 43 9.84 -6.55 26.46
C PRO A 43 8.48 -7.26 26.56
N ALA A 44 7.65 -6.79 27.49
CA ALA A 44 6.26 -7.25 27.57
C ALA A 44 5.50 -6.83 26.31
N ASN A 45 4.59 -7.70 25.83
CA ASN A 45 3.71 -7.32 24.72
C ASN A 45 2.86 -6.10 25.10
N LEU A 46 2.68 -5.18 24.15
CA LEU A 46 1.99 -3.90 24.29
C LEU A 46 2.68 -2.90 25.26
N ALA A 47 3.98 -3.07 25.54
CA ALA A 47 4.76 -2.04 26.25
C ALA A 47 4.93 -0.80 25.35
N GLY A 48 4.61 0.37 25.90
CA GLY A 48 4.64 1.65 25.17
C GLY A 48 5.69 2.64 25.69
N GLY A 49 6.13 3.55 24.82
CA GLY A 49 7.03 4.64 25.15
C GLY A 49 8.42 4.19 25.61
N LEU A 50 8.89 3.04 25.13
CA LEU A 50 10.19 2.49 25.51
C LEU A 50 11.32 3.37 24.95
N THR A 51 12.27 3.77 25.81
CA THR A 51 13.38 4.67 25.45
C THR A 51 14.71 4.14 25.99
N GLY A 52 15.82 4.56 25.36
CA GLY A 52 17.18 4.17 25.72
C GLY A 52 17.52 2.74 25.31
N THR A 53 18.45 2.12 26.04
CA THR A 53 18.81 0.71 25.81
C THR A 53 17.71 -0.19 26.34
N LEU A 54 17.16 -1.02 25.48
CA LEU A 54 16.14 -2.02 25.79
C LEU A 54 16.77 -3.40 25.75
N ASP A 55 16.65 -4.12 26.86
CA ASP A 55 17.05 -5.51 26.94
C ASP A 55 15.94 -6.41 26.41
N LEU A 56 16.29 -7.28 25.46
CA LEU A 56 15.47 -8.34 24.94
C LEU A 56 15.81 -9.63 25.68
N ALA A 57 14.82 -10.38 26.12
CA ALA A 57 15.05 -11.64 26.81
C ALA A 57 14.05 -12.71 26.36
N ALA A 58 14.53 -13.96 26.33
CA ALA A 58 13.69 -15.09 26.00
C ALA A 58 14.07 -16.32 26.82
N THR A 59 13.10 -17.21 26.99
CA THR A 59 13.31 -18.58 27.47
C THR A 59 13.08 -19.54 26.29
N ALA A 60 13.86 -20.62 26.24
CA ALA A 60 13.71 -21.64 25.21
C ALA A 60 13.70 -23.04 25.82
N GLY A 61 13.13 -24.00 25.08
CA GLY A 61 13.10 -25.42 25.49
C GLY A 61 14.49 -26.02 25.61
N ALA A 62 14.60 -27.14 26.30
CA ALA A 62 15.88 -27.81 26.59
C ALA A 62 16.68 -28.26 25.35
N GLY A 63 16.05 -28.34 24.19
CA GLY A 63 16.69 -28.66 22.91
C GLY A 63 17.30 -27.48 22.17
N ALA A 64 17.15 -26.24 22.67
CA ALA A 64 17.66 -25.05 22.02
C ALA A 64 19.19 -24.99 22.06
N ALA A 65 19.83 -24.81 20.91
CA ALA A 65 21.24 -24.56 20.75
C ALA A 65 21.57 -23.06 20.64
N GLY A 66 20.56 -22.24 20.41
CA GLY A 66 20.66 -20.77 20.39
C GLY A 66 19.33 -20.10 20.18
N VAL A 67 19.28 -18.79 20.44
CA VAL A 67 18.12 -17.92 20.24
C VAL A 67 18.53 -16.70 19.43
N GLU A 68 17.78 -16.45 18.35
CA GLU A 68 17.89 -15.25 17.52
C GLU A 68 16.83 -14.25 17.93
N PHE A 69 17.22 -12.97 18.05
CA PHE A 69 16.32 -11.86 18.28
C PHE A 69 16.21 -10.95 17.06
N GLN A 70 15.05 -10.38 16.83
CA GLN A 70 14.82 -9.42 15.75
C GLN A 70 13.95 -8.25 16.24
N VAL A 71 14.20 -7.08 15.63
CA VAL A 71 13.30 -5.93 15.65
C VAL A 71 12.91 -5.61 14.23
N ASP A 72 11.60 -5.54 13.93
CA ASP A 72 11.05 -5.25 12.61
C ASP A 72 11.55 -6.17 11.49
N GLY A 73 11.84 -7.42 11.83
CA GLY A 73 12.39 -8.41 10.92
C GLY A 73 13.90 -8.33 10.70
N VAL A 74 14.59 -7.37 11.32
CA VAL A 74 16.05 -7.22 11.26
C VAL A 74 16.69 -7.89 12.47
N ILE A 75 17.71 -8.72 12.25
CA ILE A 75 18.43 -9.43 13.32
C ILE A 75 19.13 -8.42 14.24
N VAL A 76 19.00 -8.62 15.54
CA VAL A 76 19.68 -7.83 16.60
C VAL A 76 20.90 -8.60 17.07
N GLY A 77 22.07 -8.07 16.77
CA GLY A 77 23.33 -8.69 17.18
C GLY A 77 23.62 -10.02 16.51
N THR A 78 24.14 -10.98 17.29
CA THR A 78 24.37 -12.37 16.89
C THR A 78 23.47 -13.29 17.68
N GLU A 79 23.24 -14.52 17.19
CA GLU A 79 22.54 -15.53 17.92
C GLU A 79 23.16 -15.75 19.32
N ASP A 80 22.36 -15.70 20.38
CA ASP A 80 22.80 -16.02 21.72
C ASP A 80 22.70 -17.54 21.93
N THR A 81 23.84 -18.18 22.26
CA THR A 81 23.97 -19.64 22.35
C THR A 81 24.00 -20.17 23.79
N ALA A 82 23.78 -19.32 24.79
CA ALA A 82 23.81 -19.69 26.19
C ALA A 82 22.71 -19.02 27.02
N PRO A 83 21.92 -19.76 27.82
CA PRO A 83 20.94 -19.14 28.69
C PRO A 83 21.61 -18.35 29.85
N PRO A 84 21.02 -17.26 30.34
CA PRO A 84 19.74 -16.66 29.86
C PRO A 84 19.89 -15.98 28.51
N TYR A 85 19.02 -16.34 27.54
CA TYR A 85 19.10 -15.77 26.20
C TYR A 85 18.69 -14.31 26.18
N GLN A 86 19.58 -13.44 25.70
CA GLN A 86 19.43 -11.99 25.75
C GLN A 86 20.04 -11.31 24.53
N ALA A 87 19.50 -10.14 24.20
CA ALA A 87 20.09 -9.17 23.28
C ALA A 87 19.72 -7.77 23.75
N SER A 88 20.38 -6.73 23.22
CA SER A 88 20.05 -5.36 23.58
C SER A 88 19.92 -4.51 22.32
N VAL A 89 18.96 -3.58 22.30
CA VAL A 89 18.79 -2.58 21.26
C VAL A 89 18.77 -1.19 21.86
N ASN A 90 19.26 -0.21 21.11
CA ASN A 90 19.05 1.18 21.46
C ASN A 90 17.82 1.70 20.72
N THR A 91 16.75 2.05 21.42
CA THR A 91 15.52 2.55 20.81
C THR A 91 15.72 3.85 20.05
N ALA A 92 16.78 4.60 20.38
CA ALA A 92 17.15 5.83 19.66
C ALA A 92 17.55 5.56 18.19
N ASP A 93 17.90 4.34 17.82
CA ASP A 93 18.27 3.95 16.46
C ASP A 93 17.05 3.70 15.55
N TYR A 94 15.84 3.86 16.08
CA TYR A 94 14.57 3.62 15.40
C TYR A 94 13.72 4.88 15.33
N ALA A 95 12.80 4.92 14.39
CA ALA A 95 11.74 5.94 14.36
C ALA A 95 10.85 5.79 15.60
N SER A 96 10.17 6.85 16.04
CA SER A 96 9.18 6.72 17.09
C SER A 96 7.92 6.01 16.56
N GLY A 97 7.28 5.18 17.40
CA GLY A 97 6.05 4.51 17.04
C GLY A 97 6.11 2.99 17.23
N GLN A 98 5.24 2.28 16.52
CA GLN A 98 5.08 0.83 16.65
C GLN A 98 6.24 0.06 16.04
N HIS A 99 6.75 -0.89 16.82
CA HIS A 99 7.76 -1.85 16.41
C HIS A 99 7.38 -3.26 16.86
N VAL A 100 7.96 -4.27 16.22
CA VAL A 100 7.74 -5.67 16.60
C VAL A 100 9.07 -6.30 16.98
N VAL A 101 9.14 -6.76 18.24
CA VAL A 101 10.26 -7.54 18.77
C VAL A 101 9.88 -9.01 18.72
N ARG A 102 10.79 -9.88 18.24
CA ARG A 102 10.53 -11.31 18.18
C ARG A 102 11.79 -12.12 18.46
N ALA A 103 11.58 -13.34 18.98
CA ALA A 103 12.63 -14.30 19.22
C ALA A 103 12.25 -15.66 18.63
N ARG A 104 13.24 -16.43 18.15
CA ARG A 104 13.09 -17.84 17.78
C ARG A 104 14.30 -18.64 18.24
N ALA A 105 14.06 -19.90 18.56
CA ALA A 105 15.11 -20.84 18.93
C ALA A 105 15.58 -21.64 17.70
N ARG A 106 16.83 -22.05 17.72
CA ARG A 106 17.42 -23.02 16.81
C ARG A 106 17.89 -24.23 17.63
N ASP A 107 17.60 -25.45 17.19
CA ASP A 107 18.10 -26.67 17.81
C ASP A 107 19.52 -27.04 17.33
N ALA A 108 20.09 -28.11 17.87
CA ALA A 108 21.42 -28.57 17.49
C ALA A 108 21.50 -29.15 16.06
N ALA A 109 20.36 -29.51 15.46
CA ALA A 109 20.26 -29.96 14.07
C ALA A 109 20.10 -28.79 13.08
N GLY A 110 19.86 -27.57 13.58
CA GLY A 110 19.66 -26.37 12.78
C GLY A 110 18.19 -26.03 12.50
N ASN A 111 17.24 -26.81 13.02
CA ASN A 111 15.81 -26.52 12.86
C ASN A 111 15.41 -25.29 13.69
N LEU A 112 14.47 -24.50 13.16
CA LEU A 112 14.02 -23.25 13.78
C LEU A 112 12.63 -23.43 14.39
N SER A 113 12.41 -22.86 15.56
CA SER A 113 11.08 -22.77 16.16
C SER A 113 10.21 -21.72 15.47
N ALA A 114 8.89 -21.73 15.76
CA ALA A 114 8.04 -20.59 15.52
C ALA A 114 8.54 -19.34 16.27
N TRP A 115 8.20 -18.15 15.75
CA TRP A 115 8.51 -16.87 16.41
C TRP A 115 7.63 -16.64 17.64
N SER A 116 8.26 -16.23 18.74
CA SER A 116 7.57 -15.58 19.84
C SER A 116 7.67 -14.07 19.67
N THR A 117 6.54 -13.36 19.67
CA THR A 117 6.44 -11.98 19.21
C THR A 117 5.81 -11.07 20.25
N ALA A 118 6.33 -9.84 20.38
CA ALA A 118 5.72 -8.75 21.12
C ALA A 118 5.63 -7.49 20.24
N THR A 119 4.47 -6.86 20.22
CA THR A 119 4.28 -5.52 19.65
C THR A 119 4.53 -4.48 20.74
N VAL A 120 5.36 -3.49 20.45
CA VAL A 120 5.78 -2.46 21.40
C VAL A 120 5.80 -1.08 20.73
N SER A 121 5.91 -0.01 21.53
CA SER A 121 6.17 1.33 20.98
C SER A 121 7.50 1.86 21.49
N PHE A 122 8.36 2.29 20.57
CA PHE A 122 9.59 3.00 20.89
C PHE A 122 9.33 4.52 20.87
N GLY A 123 9.90 5.22 21.88
CA GLY A 123 10.08 6.66 21.83
C GLY A 123 11.40 6.99 21.13
N GLY A 124 11.54 6.52 19.89
CA GLY A 124 12.75 6.69 19.09
C GLY A 124 13.02 8.16 18.74
N SER A 125 14.26 8.47 18.40
CA SER A 125 14.69 9.83 18.03
C SER A 125 15.15 9.96 16.58
N MET A 126 15.25 8.86 15.84
CA MET A 126 15.61 8.89 14.42
C MET A 126 14.41 9.31 13.57
N ALA A 127 14.66 10.11 12.54
CA ALA A 127 13.64 10.44 11.55
C ALA A 127 13.34 9.27 10.59
N VAL A 128 14.25 8.29 10.51
CA VAL A 128 14.10 7.03 9.75
C VAL A 128 14.83 5.91 10.49
N ASN A 129 14.40 4.67 10.32
CA ASN A 129 15.05 3.51 10.93
C ASN A 129 16.54 3.40 10.56
N GLN A 130 17.34 2.87 11.47
CA GLN A 130 18.77 2.64 11.27
C GLN A 130 19.04 1.86 9.96
N GLY A 131 20.13 2.22 9.28
CA GLY A 131 20.52 1.64 7.99
C GLY A 131 19.87 2.32 6.78
N PHE A 132 19.14 3.42 7.00
CA PHE A 132 18.58 4.24 5.92
C PHE A 132 19.10 5.68 5.99
N THR A 133 19.17 6.31 4.83
CA THR A 133 19.47 7.73 4.68
C THR A 133 18.19 8.46 4.25
N LEU A 134 17.83 9.50 5.01
CA LEU A 134 16.67 10.35 4.75
C LEU A 134 17.14 11.70 4.19
N ASN A 135 16.77 12.02 2.96
CA ASN A 135 16.98 13.34 2.36
C ASN A 135 15.61 14.03 2.15
N GLN A 136 15.20 14.85 3.12
CA GLN A 136 13.92 15.55 3.10
C GLN A 136 13.89 16.75 2.14
N THR A 137 15.01 17.13 1.58
CA THR A 137 15.17 18.27 0.66
C THR A 137 15.66 17.83 -0.72
N TRP A 138 15.36 16.57 -1.11
CA TRP A 138 15.80 16.06 -2.41
C TRP A 138 15.22 16.88 -3.56
N ILE A 139 13.92 17.19 -3.52
CA ILE A 139 13.27 18.22 -4.35
C ILE A 139 12.54 19.18 -3.42
N THR A 140 12.64 20.47 -3.68
CA THR A 140 11.94 21.53 -2.94
C THR A 140 11.33 22.54 -3.92
N GLY A 141 10.48 23.43 -3.42
CA GLY A 141 9.87 24.49 -4.23
C GLY A 141 8.67 24.04 -5.03
N LEU A 142 7.98 22.98 -4.59
CA LEU A 142 6.67 22.58 -5.07
C LEU A 142 5.58 23.45 -4.44
N SER A 143 4.43 23.56 -5.12
CA SER A 143 3.30 24.35 -4.66
C SER A 143 2.06 23.46 -4.50
N SER A 144 1.78 23.06 -3.26
CA SER A 144 0.63 22.22 -2.94
C SER A 144 0.56 20.96 -3.81
N ALA A 145 1.64 20.18 -3.84
CA ALA A 145 1.69 18.92 -4.59
C ALA A 145 0.62 17.93 -4.09
N THR A 146 0.09 17.10 -4.99
CA THR A 146 -1.03 16.19 -4.75
C THR A 146 -0.75 14.74 -5.12
N ALA A 147 0.01 14.51 -6.17
CA ALA A 147 0.35 13.18 -6.65
C ALA A 147 1.64 13.21 -7.47
N PHE A 148 2.30 12.07 -7.61
CA PHE A 148 3.44 11.94 -8.53
C PHE A 148 3.49 10.57 -9.18
N ALA A 149 4.18 10.48 -10.31
CA ALA A 149 4.43 9.23 -11.00
C ALA A 149 5.81 9.24 -11.65
N GLN A 150 6.47 8.09 -11.68
CA GLN A 150 7.75 7.92 -12.37
C GLN A 150 7.54 7.29 -13.73
N ALA A 151 8.09 7.93 -14.77
CA ALA A 151 8.17 7.38 -16.10
C ALA A 151 9.23 6.27 -16.18
N PRO A 152 9.11 5.31 -17.13
CA PRO A 152 10.12 4.27 -17.32
C PRO A 152 11.54 4.76 -17.63
N ASP A 153 11.68 6.00 -18.09
CA ASP A 153 12.97 6.66 -18.36
C ASP A 153 13.58 7.37 -17.13
N GLY A 154 12.95 7.25 -15.96
CA GLY A 154 13.43 7.77 -14.69
C GLY A 154 12.92 9.16 -14.33
N ARG A 155 12.31 9.91 -15.24
CA ARG A 155 11.67 11.20 -14.93
C ARG A 155 10.51 11.01 -13.96
N ILE A 156 10.29 12.01 -13.07
CA ILE A 156 9.13 12.01 -12.18
C ILE A 156 8.26 13.22 -12.54
N PHE A 157 6.97 12.96 -12.74
CA PHE A 157 5.99 14.01 -12.98
C PHE A 157 5.20 14.23 -11.68
N ILE A 158 5.08 15.51 -11.27
CA ILE A 158 4.47 15.89 -9.99
C ILE A 158 3.29 16.83 -10.29
N ALA A 159 2.10 16.42 -9.88
CA ALA A 159 0.91 17.23 -9.96
C ALA A 159 0.89 18.25 -8.80
N GLU A 160 0.73 19.52 -9.14
CA GLU A 160 0.44 20.59 -8.19
C GLU A 160 -1.04 20.95 -8.26
N GLN A 161 -1.69 21.12 -7.12
CA GLN A 161 -3.14 21.31 -6.99
C GLN A 161 -3.68 22.43 -7.89
N GLY A 162 -2.90 23.50 -8.08
CA GLY A 162 -3.25 24.64 -8.95
C GLY A 162 -3.24 24.36 -10.44
N GLY A 163 -2.99 23.10 -10.87
CA GLY A 163 -3.06 22.67 -12.27
C GLY A 163 -1.72 22.50 -12.96
N SER A 164 -0.60 22.82 -12.34
CA SER A 164 0.74 22.64 -12.92
C SER A 164 1.18 21.18 -12.79
N LEU A 165 1.60 20.55 -13.89
CA LEU A 165 2.24 19.24 -13.90
C LEU A 165 3.74 19.45 -14.08
N ARG A 166 4.50 19.35 -12.95
CA ARG A 166 5.95 19.60 -12.90
C ARG A 166 6.72 18.36 -13.34
N VAL A 167 7.96 18.58 -13.76
CA VAL A 167 8.87 17.49 -14.18
C VAL A 167 10.16 17.58 -13.40
N VAL A 168 10.55 16.46 -12.79
CA VAL A 168 11.91 16.19 -12.32
C VAL A 168 12.58 15.33 -13.37
N ASP A 169 13.74 15.74 -13.86
CA ASP A 169 14.48 14.98 -14.86
C ASP A 169 15.13 13.71 -14.26
N SER A 170 15.67 12.85 -15.09
CA SER A 170 16.30 11.58 -14.67
C SER A 170 17.58 11.79 -13.82
N ASN A 171 18.09 13.01 -13.72
CA ASN A 171 19.22 13.36 -12.84
C ASN A 171 18.75 13.91 -11.49
N GLY A 172 17.44 14.01 -11.25
CA GLY A 172 16.87 14.54 -10.01
C GLY A 172 16.74 16.05 -9.97
N ALA A 173 16.75 16.74 -11.12
CA ALA A 173 16.59 18.18 -11.16
C ALA A 173 15.14 18.58 -11.49
N LEU A 174 14.52 19.41 -10.64
CA LEU A 174 13.21 19.99 -10.91
C LEU A 174 13.32 21.03 -12.04
N LEU A 175 12.66 20.76 -13.17
CA LEU A 175 12.68 21.66 -14.31
C LEU A 175 11.83 22.91 -14.06
N THR A 176 12.31 24.06 -14.55
CA THR A 176 11.61 25.35 -14.44
C THR A 176 10.31 25.39 -15.28
N THR A 177 10.34 24.74 -16.46
CA THR A 177 9.17 24.64 -17.34
C THR A 177 8.33 23.41 -16.96
N PRO A 178 7.05 23.55 -16.60
CA PRO A 178 6.18 22.41 -16.36
C PRO A 178 5.88 21.65 -17.65
N PHE A 179 5.47 20.39 -17.52
CA PHE A 179 4.95 19.60 -18.65
C PHE A 179 3.73 20.27 -19.29
N THR A 180 2.80 20.72 -18.45
CA THR A 180 1.64 21.52 -18.82
C THR A 180 1.10 22.26 -17.60
N THR A 181 0.26 23.26 -17.83
CA THR A 181 -0.53 23.91 -16.77
C THR A 181 -1.99 23.90 -17.21
N LEU A 182 -2.82 23.16 -16.49
CA LEU A 182 -4.26 23.05 -16.72
C LEU A 182 -4.98 24.15 -15.96
N VAL A 183 -6.08 24.62 -16.53
CA VAL A 183 -6.98 25.55 -15.84
C VAL A 183 -7.98 24.71 -15.03
N VAL A 184 -7.88 24.76 -13.71
CA VAL A 184 -8.62 23.88 -12.78
C VAL A 184 -9.36 24.69 -11.71
N ASP A 185 -10.42 24.11 -11.15
CA ASP A 185 -10.97 24.53 -9.85
C ASP A 185 -10.13 23.89 -8.74
N SER A 186 -9.39 24.70 -7.98
CA SER A 186 -8.51 24.24 -6.88
C SER A 186 -9.04 24.60 -5.50
N ASN A 187 -10.36 24.78 -5.34
CA ASN A 187 -10.96 25.07 -4.05
C ASN A 187 -10.99 23.82 -3.16
N GLY A 188 -10.55 23.95 -1.90
CA GLY A 188 -10.49 22.85 -0.92
C GLY A 188 -9.55 21.75 -1.38
N GLU A 189 -10.06 20.53 -1.61
CA GLU A 189 -9.29 19.39 -2.12
C GLU A 189 -9.37 19.23 -3.65
N ARG A 190 -10.07 20.10 -4.36
CA ARG A 190 -10.17 20.09 -5.82
C ARG A 190 -8.85 20.52 -6.46
N GLY A 191 -8.66 20.24 -7.74
CA GLY A 191 -7.49 20.66 -8.49
C GLY A 191 -6.99 19.63 -9.48
N LEU A 192 -5.70 19.67 -9.81
CA LEU A 192 -4.99 18.58 -10.48
C LEU A 192 -4.57 17.58 -9.38
N LEU A 193 -5.13 16.36 -9.40
CA LEU A 193 -5.11 15.44 -8.26
C LEU A 193 -4.42 14.10 -8.56
N GLY A 194 -4.18 13.78 -9.82
CA GLY A 194 -3.56 12.51 -10.17
C GLY A 194 -2.78 12.56 -11.47
N VAL A 195 -1.77 11.72 -11.55
CA VAL A 195 -0.96 11.52 -12.77
C VAL A 195 -0.53 10.06 -12.88
N ALA A 196 -0.56 9.50 -14.09
CA ALA A 196 -0.04 8.17 -14.39
C ALA A 196 0.55 8.13 -15.80
N PHE A 197 1.47 7.19 -16.04
CA PHE A 197 2.00 6.89 -17.34
C PHE A 197 1.36 5.62 -17.90
N HIS A 198 1.17 5.59 -19.22
CA HIS A 198 0.83 4.34 -19.89
C HIS A 198 1.93 3.29 -19.67
N PRO A 199 1.63 1.99 -19.44
CA PRO A 199 2.65 0.97 -19.22
C PRO A 199 3.72 0.86 -20.34
N ASN A 200 3.34 1.21 -21.57
CA ASN A 200 4.26 1.25 -22.73
C ASN A 200 4.74 2.68 -23.05
N PHE A 201 4.73 3.60 -22.09
CA PHE A 201 5.28 4.95 -22.27
C PHE A 201 6.75 4.87 -22.67
N GLY A 202 7.14 5.65 -23.70
CA GLY A 202 8.51 5.62 -24.23
C GLY A 202 8.81 4.44 -25.16
N ILE A 203 7.92 3.45 -25.29
CA ILE A 203 8.09 2.26 -26.14
C ILE A 203 7.20 2.38 -27.38
N THR A 204 5.87 2.40 -27.19
CA THR A 204 4.90 2.46 -28.31
C THR A 204 4.07 3.73 -28.30
N ASN A 205 4.07 4.48 -27.21
CA ASN A 205 3.35 5.73 -27.06
C ASN A 205 4.07 6.69 -26.10
N GLN A 206 3.51 7.90 -25.97
CA GLN A 206 3.99 8.96 -25.08
C GLN A 206 2.81 9.48 -24.24
N TRP A 207 1.97 8.58 -23.71
CA TRP A 207 0.72 8.96 -23.07
C TRP A 207 0.87 9.16 -21.57
N VAL A 208 0.44 10.35 -21.13
CA VAL A 208 0.36 10.79 -19.72
C VAL A 208 -1.11 11.00 -19.37
N TYR A 209 -1.57 10.38 -18.31
CA TYR A 209 -2.95 10.45 -17.83
C TYR A 209 -3.01 11.33 -16.60
N VAL A 210 -4.07 12.13 -16.49
CA VAL A 210 -4.30 13.00 -15.36
C VAL A 210 -5.75 12.96 -14.89
N TYR A 211 -5.95 13.22 -13.61
CA TYR A 211 -7.26 13.45 -13.01
C TYR A 211 -7.29 14.87 -12.45
N TYR A 212 -8.30 15.65 -12.83
CA TYR A 212 -8.41 17.04 -12.39
C TYR A 212 -9.85 17.54 -12.32
N THR A 213 -10.08 18.62 -11.58
CA THR A 213 -11.39 19.27 -11.41
C THR A 213 -11.54 20.42 -12.40
N THR A 214 -12.59 20.40 -13.22
CA THR A 214 -12.89 21.44 -14.20
C THR A 214 -13.46 22.70 -13.56
N LEU A 215 -13.34 23.85 -14.27
CA LEU A 215 -13.94 25.11 -13.82
C LEU A 215 -15.47 25.11 -13.94
N PRO A 216 -16.17 26.00 -13.16
CA PRO A 216 -17.59 26.34 -13.41
C PRO A 216 -17.81 26.90 -14.83
N PRO A 217 -19.05 26.77 -15.38
CA PRO A 217 -20.19 26.04 -14.83
C PRO A 217 -20.10 24.53 -15.03
N GLY A 218 -20.74 23.74 -14.12
CA GLY A 218 -20.73 22.29 -14.25
C GLY A 218 -19.41 21.68 -13.78
N THR A 219 -18.86 22.20 -12.68
CA THR A 219 -17.64 21.70 -12.06
C THR A 219 -17.74 20.19 -11.81
N HIS A 220 -16.81 19.42 -12.37
CA HIS A 220 -16.74 17.98 -12.24
C HIS A 220 -15.29 17.50 -12.30
N ASN A 221 -15.04 16.29 -11.84
CA ASN A 221 -13.75 15.65 -11.99
C ASN A 221 -13.66 14.97 -13.36
N ARG A 222 -12.51 15.11 -14.00
CA ARG A 222 -12.22 14.63 -15.36
C ARG A 222 -10.97 13.77 -15.39
N VAL A 223 -11.03 12.70 -16.15
CA VAL A 223 -9.85 11.92 -16.57
C VAL A 223 -9.49 12.30 -18.01
N SER A 224 -8.27 12.76 -18.22
CA SER A 224 -7.76 13.07 -19.55
C SER A 224 -6.42 12.40 -19.81
N ARG A 225 -6.12 12.20 -21.09
CA ARG A 225 -4.85 11.71 -21.60
C ARG A 225 -4.21 12.78 -22.49
N PHE A 226 -2.92 13.01 -22.26
CA PHE A 226 -2.07 13.91 -23.06
C PHE A 226 -0.97 13.13 -23.76
N THR A 227 -0.42 13.70 -24.84
CA THR A 227 0.76 13.15 -25.51
C THR A 227 1.98 14.01 -25.19
N ALA A 228 3.03 13.39 -24.70
CA ALA A 228 4.29 14.05 -24.37
C ALA A 228 5.18 14.23 -25.61
N ASN A 229 5.91 15.35 -25.64
CA ASN A 229 7.06 15.59 -26.50
C ASN A 229 8.26 15.95 -25.60
N GLY A 230 9.00 14.92 -25.19
CA GLY A 230 10.02 15.09 -24.15
C GLY A 230 9.41 15.53 -22.82
N ASN A 231 9.83 16.70 -22.33
CA ASN A 231 9.41 17.25 -21.04
C ASN A 231 8.19 18.19 -21.13
N VAL A 232 7.56 18.32 -22.28
CA VAL A 232 6.40 19.19 -22.49
C VAL A 232 5.27 18.46 -23.22
N VAL A 233 4.04 18.92 -23.02
CA VAL A 233 2.87 18.40 -23.74
C VAL A 233 2.88 18.81 -25.19
N ILE A 234 2.38 17.96 -26.10
CA ILE A 234 2.02 18.39 -27.46
C ILE A 234 0.75 19.25 -27.37
N PRO A 235 0.78 20.54 -27.80
CA PRO A 235 -0.39 21.39 -27.75
C PRO A 235 -1.60 20.78 -28.47
N GLY A 236 -2.77 20.82 -27.83
CA GLY A 236 -4.01 20.28 -28.39
C GLY A 236 -4.10 18.75 -28.39
N SER A 237 -3.18 18.04 -27.73
CA SER A 237 -3.20 16.57 -27.64
C SER A 237 -4.11 16.01 -26.55
N GLU A 238 -4.82 16.84 -25.81
CA GLU A 238 -5.77 16.36 -24.81
C GLU A 238 -6.84 15.47 -25.45
N SER A 239 -7.02 14.30 -24.84
CA SER A 239 -8.12 13.39 -25.11
C SER A 239 -8.87 13.16 -23.80
N VAL A 240 -10.10 13.67 -23.71
CA VAL A 240 -10.97 13.42 -22.56
C VAL A 240 -11.42 11.96 -22.59
N LEU A 241 -11.16 11.24 -21.51
CA LEU A 241 -11.48 9.82 -21.39
C LEU A 241 -12.78 9.61 -20.61
N ALA A 242 -12.97 10.39 -19.53
CA ALA A 242 -14.19 10.34 -18.74
C ALA A 242 -14.46 11.69 -18.06
N ASP A 243 -15.71 12.14 -18.14
CA ASP A 243 -16.26 13.21 -17.30
C ASP A 243 -17.15 12.56 -16.24
N LEU A 244 -16.86 12.82 -14.97
CA LEU A 244 -17.70 12.39 -13.87
C LEU A 244 -18.92 13.33 -13.76
N PRO A 245 -19.99 12.93 -13.05
CA PRO A 245 -21.09 13.85 -12.78
C PRO A 245 -20.64 15.13 -12.05
N ASN A 246 -21.44 16.18 -12.14
CA ASN A 246 -21.14 17.43 -11.46
C ASN A 246 -20.98 17.24 -9.96
N LEU A 247 -19.96 17.88 -9.40
CA LEU A 247 -19.73 17.94 -7.97
C LEU A 247 -20.79 18.76 -7.26
N SER A 248 -21.02 18.46 -6.00
CA SER A 248 -21.85 19.26 -5.09
C SER A 248 -21.12 20.55 -4.69
N GLY A 249 -21.69 21.30 -3.74
CA GLY A 249 -20.99 22.42 -3.10
C GLY A 249 -19.82 22.01 -2.20
N ALA A 250 -19.72 20.73 -1.82
CA ALA A 250 -18.61 20.22 -1.04
C ALA A 250 -17.32 20.21 -1.87
N THR A 251 -16.20 20.58 -1.27
CA THR A 251 -14.91 20.69 -1.97
C THR A 251 -13.93 19.58 -1.59
N ASN A 252 -14.35 18.65 -0.75
CA ASN A 252 -13.55 17.51 -0.25
C ASN A 252 -14.03 16.17 -0.81
N HIS A 253 -13.27 15.12 -0.53
CA HIS A 253 -13.47 13.74 -0.96
C HIS A 253 -13.53 13.61 -2.50
N ASN A 254 -12.50 14.09 -3.16
CA ASN A 254 -12.41 14.00 -4.63
C ASN A 254 -11.72 12.72 -5.11
N GLY A 255 -10.93 12.04 -4.26
CA GLY A 255 -10.04 10.97 -4.70
C GLY A 255 -8.99 11.51 -5.67
N GLY A 256 -8.78 10.82 -6.79
CA GLY A 256 -7.97 11.32 -7.91
C GLY A 256 -6.78 10.46 -8.29
N ALA A 257 -6.38 9.50 -7.45
CA ALA A 257 -5.29 8.60 -7.80
C ALA A 257 -5.59 7.79 -9.07
N LEU A 258 -4.56 7.61 -9.89
CA LEU A 258 -4.59 6.90 -11.17
C LEU A 258 -3.45 5.88 -11.23
N HIS A 259 -3.74 4.62 -11.54
CA HIS A 259 -2.70 3.63 -11.80
C HIS A 259 -3.16 2.62 -12.86
N PHE A 260 -2.22 2.10 -13.64
CA PHE A 260 -2.45 0.97 -14.50
C PHE A 260 -2.24 -0.35 -13.74
N GLY A 261 -3.23 -1.25 -13.84
CA GLY A 261 -3.09 -2.62 -13.35
C GLY A 261 -2.21 -3.46 -14.28
N ILE A 262 -1.80 -4.65 -13.82
CA ILE A 262 -1.06 -5.62 -14.64
C ILE A 262 -1.89 -6.13 -15.83
N ASP A 263 -3.20 -5.95 -15.80
CA ASP A 263 -4.14 -6.22 -16.89
C ASP A 263 -4.16 -5.14 -17.98
N GLY A 264 -3.32 -4.10 -17.84
CA GLY A 264 -3.21 -2.97 -18.75
C GLY A 264 -4.41 -2.02 -18.72
N LYS A 265 -5.26 -2.10 -17.70
CA LYS A 265 -6.40 -1.20 -17.52
C LYS A 265 -6.04 -0.04 -16.59
N LEU A 266 -6.66 1.12 -16.86
CA LEU A 266 -6.55 2.28 -16.01
C LEU A 266 -7.57 2.21 -14.88
N TYR A 267 -7.10 2.23 -13.64
CA TYR A 267 -7.92 2.32 -12.45
C TYR A 267 -7.90 3.75 -11.92
N VAL A 268 -9.06 4.19 -11.40
CA VAL A 268 -9.28 5.55 -10.94
C VAL A 268 -10.00 5.50 -9.60
N ALA A 269 -9.42 6.13 -8.59
CA ALA A 269 -10.03 6.28 -7.27
C ALA A 269 -10.92 7.53 -7.25
N VAL A 270 -12.18 7.39 -6.80
CA VAL A 270 -13.15 8.48 -6.76
C VAL A 270 -13.81 8.53 -5.39
N GLY A 271 -13.66 9.64 -4.69
CA GLY A 271 -14.31 9.87 -3.39
C GLY A 271 -15.82 10.10 -3.49
N ASP A 272 -16.50 10.11 -2.36
CA ASP A 272 -17.97 10.26 -2.28
C ASP A 272 -18.47 11.70 -2.44
N ASN A 273 -17.56 12.69 -2.59
CA ASN A 273 -17.85 14.12 -2.63
C ASN A 273 -18.64 14.61 -1.40
N ALA A 274 -18.28 14.06 -0.23
CA ALA A 274 -18.91 14.30 1.08
C ALA A 274 -20.44 14.04 1.08
N ASP A 275 -20.90 13.07 0.29
CA ASP A 275 -22.28 12.61 0.23
C ASP A 275 -22.35 11.09 0.45
N SER A 276 -22.52 10.71 1.70
CA SER A 276 -22.55 9.32 2.15
C SER A 276 -23.70 8.47 1.57
N SER A 277 -24.64 9.08 0.83
CA SER A 277 -25.70 8.32 0.12
C SER A 277 -25.19 7.68 -1.19
N LYS A 278 -24.04 8.13 -1.72
CA LYS A 278 -23.53 7.69 -3.03
C LYS A 278 -22.74 6.38 -3.01
N PRO A 279 -21.88 6.07 -2.01
CA PRO A 279 -21.00 4.92 -2.06
C PRO A 279 -21.71 3.57 -2.28
N GLN A 280 -22.92 3.39 -1.74
CA GLN A 280 -23.72 2.17 -1.91
C GLN A 280 -24.62 2.20 -3.16
N ASN A 281 -24.75 3.35 -3.82
CA ASN A 281 -25.55 3.47 -5.05
C ASN A 281 -24.70 3.09 -6.28
N LEU A 282 -24.97 1.92 -6.88
CA LEU A 282 -24.26 1.46 -8.07
C LEU A 282 -24.59 2.23 -9.36
N ALA A 283 -25.56 3.14 -9.36
CA ALA A 283 -25.82 4.02 -10.49
C ALA A 283 -24.99 5.32 -10.45
N ASP A 284 -24.26 5.53 -9.35
CA ASP A 284 -23.46 6.73 -9.10
C ASP A 284 -21.96 6.35 -9.04
N PRO A 285 -21.05 7.05 -9.77
CA PRO A 285 -19.62 6.71 -9.78
C PRO A 285 -18.84 7.25 -8.57
N PHE A 286 -19.46 7.97 -7.65
CA PHE A 286 -18.82 8.50 -6.45
C PHE A 286 -18.70 7.46 -5.32
N GLY A 287 -17.59 7.49 -4.58
CA GLY A 287 -17.26 6.49 -3.56
C GLY A 287 -16.89 5.12 -4.15
N LYS A 288 -16.07 5.11 -5.22
CA LYS A 288 -15.80 3.94 -6.07
C LYS A 288 -14.34 3.83 -6.50
N MET A 289 -13.93 2.62 -6.83
CA MET A 289 -12.87 2.38 -7.79
C MET A 289 -13.49 2.20 -9.17
N LEU A 290 -13.05 2.98 -10.16
CA LEU A 290 -13.46 2.85 -11.57
C LEU A 290 -12.35 2.17 -12.37
N ARG A 291 -12.71 1.44 -13.45
CA ARG A 291 -11.75 0.77 -14.33
C ARG A 291 -12.11 0.98 -15.79
N PHE A 292 -11.13 1.44 -16.57
CA PHE A 292 -11.23 1.79 -17.98
C PHE A 292 -10.17 1.08 -18.81
N ASN A 293 -10.40 0.99 -20.12
CA ASN A 293 -9.34 0.78 -21.09
C ASN A 293 -8.47 2.05 -21.20
N ASP A 294 -7.30 1.94 -21.80
CA ASP A 294 -6.36 3.05 -22.01
C ASP A 294 -6.89 4.17 -22.94
N ASP A 295 -7.94 3.90 -23.69
CA ASP A 295 -8.66 4.84 -24.55
C ASP A 295 -9.91 5.47 -23.90
N GLY A 296 -10.20 5.12 -22.65
CA GLY A 296 -11.38 5.58 -21.89
C GLY A 296 -12.64 4.74 -22.12
N SER A 297 -12.64 3.78 -23.04
CA SER A 297 -13.75 2.84 -23.17
C SER A 297 -13.86 1.94 -21.95
N ILE A 298 -15.06 1.43 -21.68
CA ILE A 298 -15.33 0.65 -20.48
C ILE A 298 -15.16 -0.84 -20.78
N PRO A 299 -14.27 -1.56 -20.04
CA PRO A 299 -14.08 -3.01 -20.20
C PRO A 299 -15.37 -3.79 -19.97
N THR A 300 -15.69 -4.73 -20.85
CA THR A 300 -16.92 -5.54 -20.77
C THR A 300 -16.88 -6.58 -19.65
N ASP A 301 -15.69 -6.85 -19.11
CA ASP A 301 -15.45 -7.74 -17.97
C ASP A 301 -15.48 -7.02 -16.60
N ASN A 302 -15.86 -5.73 -16.57
CA ASN A 302 -16.12 -5.04 -15.31
C ASN A 302 -17.29 -5.69 -14.57
N PRO A 303 -17.23 -5.80 -13.22
CA PRO A 303 -18.21 -6.53 -12.41
C PRO A 303 -19.67 -6.11 -12.64
N PHE A 304 -19.88 -4.81 -12.91
CA PHE A 304 -21.20 -4.23 -13.05
C PHE A 304 -21.55 -3.84 -14.49
N PHE A 305 -20.72 -4.22 -15.49
CA PHE A 305 -20.93 -3.83 -16.87
C PHE A 305 -22.29 -4.23 -17.44
N ALA A 306 -22.75 -5.45 -17.15
CA ALA A 306 -24.01 -5.98 -17.66
C ALA A 306 -25.25 -5.42 -16.93
N SER A 307 -25.08 -5.02 -15.64
CA SER A 307 -26.19 -4.57 -14.78
C SER A 307 -26.38 -3.05 -14.74
N GLN A 308 -25.37 -2.29 -15.16
CA GLN A 308 -25.38 -0.84 -15.12
C GLN A 308 -25.40 -0.20 -16.52
N THR A 309 -25.56 1.12 -16.57
CA THR A 309 -25.56 1.90 -17.82
C THR A 309 -24.59 3.10 -17.72
N GLY A 310 -24.18 3.64 -18.87
CA GLY A 310 -23.31 4.81 -18.94
C GLY A 310 -22.02 4.60 -18.13
N LEU A 311 -21.57 5.64 -17.43
CA LEU A 311 -20.33 5.63 -16.66
C LEU A 311 -20.33 4.62 -15.49
N ALA A 312 -21.50 4.29 -14.93
CA ALA A 312 -21.63 3.32 -13.85
C ALA A 312 -21.15 1.89 -14.23
N ARG A 313 -21.06 1.59 -15.54
CA ARG A 313 -20.41 0.36 -16.04
C ARG A 313 -18.91 0.29 -15.72
N ALA A 314 -18.29 1.45 -15.49
CA ALA A 314 -16.87 1.50 -15.11
C ALA A 314 -16.61 1.13 -13.66
N ILE A 315 -17.63 1.02 -12.81
CA ILE A 315 -17.48 0.63 -11.41
C ILE A 315 -16.78 -0.72 -11.31
N TRP A 316 -15.67 -0.75 -10.58
CA TRP A 316 -14.90 -1.97 -10.31
C TRP A 316 -15.07 -2.44 -8.86
N ALA A 317 -15.12 -1.49 -7.89
CA ALA A 317 -15.46 -1.74 -6.49
C ALA A 317 -16.18 -0.51 -5.91
N TYR A 318 -16.86 -0.67 -4.77
CA TYR A 318 -17.75 0.36 -4.23
C TYR A 318 -17.79 0.37 -2.70
N GLY A 319 -18.51 1.35 -2.14
CA GLY A 319 -18.64 1.45 -0.69
C GLY A 319 -17.41 2.09 -0.02
N LEU A 320 -16.69 2.95 -0.74
CA LEU A 320 -15.52 3.71 -0.28
C LEU A 320 -15.95 5.13 0.09
N ARG A 321 -15.25 5.76 1.03
CA ARG A 321 -15.49 7.15 1.42
C ARG A 321 -14.65 8.13 0.61
N ASN A 322 -13.34 8.09 0.78
CA ASN A 322 -12.38 8.90 0.06
C ASN A 322 -11.11 8.10 -0.22
N PRO A 323 -11.16 7.17 -1.18
CA PRO A 323 -9.99 6.40 -1.60
C PRO A 323 -8.97 7.38 -2.19
N PHE A 324 -8.07 7.89 -1.34
CA PHE A 324 -7.18 8.99 -1.67
C PHE A 324 -6.02 8.53 -2.54
N THR A 325 -5.43 7.39 -2.19
CA THR A 325 -4.35 6.73 -2.94
C THR A 325 -4.59 5.23 -3.02
N PHE A 326 -3.93 4.58 -3.97
CA PHE A 326 -3.86 3.12 -4.05
C PHE A 326 -2.62 2.69 -4.81
N ALA A 327 -2.21 1.44 -4.68
CA ALA A 327 -1.11 0.89 -5.47
C ALA A 327 -1.33 -0.57 -5.84
N PHE A 328 -0.65 -0.98 -6.91
CA PHE A 328 -0.58 -2.39 -7.32
C PHE A 328 0.74 -3.02 -6.92
N GLN A 329 0.69 -4.20 -6.32
CA GLN A 329 1.87 -5.00 -6.06
C GLN A 329 2.44 -5.51 -7.39
N PRO A 330 3.71 -5.20 -7.70
CA PRO A 330 4.37 -5.74 -8.88
C PRO A 330 4.30 -7.26 -8.93
N GLY A 331 4.08 -7.82 -10.12
CA GLY A 331 4.03 -9.26 -10.36
C GLY A 331 2.70 -9.92 -9.97
N SER A 332 2.14 -9.67 -8.79
CA SER A 332 0.87 -10.29 -8.36
C SER A 332 -0.37 -9.52 -8.83
N GLY A 333 -0.26 -8.21 -9.04
CA GLY A 333 -1.40 -7.32 -9.34
C GLY A 333 -2.35 -7.12 -8.15
N ARG A 334 -1.96 -7.51 -6.93
CA ARG A 334 -2.73 -7.21 -5.72
C ARG A 334 -2.83 -5.70 -5.56
N MET A 335 -4.04 -5.19 -5.36
CA MET A 335 -4.28 -3.77 -5.11
C MET A 335 -4.46 -3.52 -3.61
N HIS A 336 -3.82 -2.48 -3.09
CA HIS A 336 -4.16 -1.92 -1.78
C HIS A 336 -4.71 -0.51 -1.98
N ILE A 337 -5.84 -0.21 -1.33
CA ILE A 337 -6.55 1.07 -1.41
C ILE A 337 -6.47 1.72 -0.03
N ASN A 338 -6.00 2.96 0.01
CA ASN A 338 -5.99 3.78 1.22
C ASN A 338 -7.27 4.62 1.24
N ASP A 339 -8.24 4.22 2.05
CA ASP A 339 -9.53 4.92 2.18
C ASP A 339 -9.54 5.76 3.47
N VAL A 340 -9.59 7.08 3.29
CA VAL A 340 -9.60 8.04 4.41
C VAL A 340 -10.92 7.96 5.16
N GLY A 341 -10.84 7.63 6.44
CA GLY A 341 -11.98 7.43 7.31
C GLY A 341 -12.70 8.71 7.74
N GLN A 342 -13.80 8.57 8.48
CA GLN A 342 -14.62 9.70 8.92
C GLN A 342 -14.23 10.19 10.31
N SER A 343 -14.20 9.30 11.30
CA SER A 343 -14.08 9.71 12.70
C SER A 343 -13.41 8.69 13.61
N THR A 344 -13.21 7.48 13.15
CA THR A 344 -12.78 6.38 14.01
C THR A 344 -11.57 5.64 13.46
N TRP A 345 -11.56 5.32 12.18
CA TRP A 345 -10.57 4.46 11.55
C TRP A 345 -10.04 5.02 10.24
N GLU A 346 -8.76 4.84 10.00
CA GLU A 346 -8.13 4.89 8.68
C GLU A 346 -7.95 3.48 8.17
N GLU A 347 -8.20 3.25 6.87
CA GLU A 347 -8.30 1.91 6.29
C GLU A 347 -7.33 1.69 5.14
N ILE A 348 -6.76 0.50 5.09
CA ILE A 348 -6.08 -0.03 3.90
C ILE A 348 -6.86 -1.27 3.48
N ASP A 349 -7.51 -1.18 2.32
CA ASP A 349 -8.36 -2.22 1.80
C ASP A 349 -7.65 -3.10 0.78
N LEU A 350 -7.99 -4.39 0.76
CA LEU A 350 -7.58 -5.28 -0.32
C LEU A 350 -8.54 -5.13 -1.49
N GLY A 351 -8.07 -4.53 -2.59
CA GLY A 351 -8.85 -4.34 -3.80
C GLY A 351 -9.29 -5.65 -4.43
N ALA A 352 -10.59 -5.78 -4.68
CA ALA A 352 -11.17 -6.93 -5.38
C ALA A 352 -12.33 -6.50 -6.29
N PRO A 353 -12.50 -7.16 -7.46
CA PRO A 353 -13.59 -6.82 -8.37
C PRO A 353 -14.96 -7.11 -7.73
N GLY A 354 -15.85 -6.13 -7.75
CA GLY A 354 -17.20 -6.21 -7.18
C GLY A 354 -17.26 -6.07 -5.66
N ALA A 355 -16.14 -5.87 -4.97
CA ALA A 355 -16.08 -5.71 -3.51
C ALA A 355 -16.88 -4.48 -3.04
N ASN A 356 -17.55 -4.65 -1.88
CA ASN A 356 -18.20 -3.59 -1.11
C ASN A 356 -17.43 -3.37 0.18
N TYR A 357 -16.89 -2.17 0.39
CA TYR A 357 -16.13 -1.81 1.61
C TYR A 357 -17.01 -1.19 2.70
N GLY A 358 -18.31 -1.04 2.46
CA GLY A 358 -19.33 -0.84 3.49
C GLY A 358 -19.67 0.59 3.83
N TRP A 359 -18.88 1.60 3.45
CA TRP A 359 -19.20 2.99 3.73
C TRP A 359 -20.59 3.39 3.19
N PRO A 360 -21.45 4.08 3.96
CA PRO A 360 -21.23 4.66 5.30
C PRO A 360 -21.67 3.76 6.47
N ALA A 361 -22.18 2.57 6.23
CA ALA A 361 -22.69 1.69 7.29
C ALA A 361 -21.60 0.98 8.07
N SER A 362 -20.39 0.89 7.51
CA SER A 362 -19.20 0.30 8.09
C SER A 362 -18.04 1.30 8.01
N GLU A 363 -17.31 1.48 9.10
CA GLU A 363 -16.04 2.20 9.19
C GLU A 363 -15.09 1.38 10.09
N GLY A 364 -14.01 0.89 9.51
CA GLY A 364 -13.06 0.03 10.24
C GLY A 364 -13.49 -1.42 10.35
N PRO A 365 -12.73 -2.20 11.12
CA PRO A 365 -12.94 -3.64 11.29
C PRO A 365 -14.08 -4.00 12.27
N ASP A 366 -14.56 -3.04 13.07
CA ASP A 366 -15.46 -3.31 14.19
C ASP A 366 -16.93 -3.47 13.74
N ASP A 367 -17.34 -2.82 12.63
CA ASP A 367 -18.73 -2.74 12.17
C ASP A 367 -18.98 -3.51 10.86
N VAL A 368 -18.14 -4.49 10.55
CA VAL A 368 -18.26 -5.27 9.30
C VAL A 368 -19.50 -6.15 9.32
N THR A 369 -20.40 -5.93 8.36
CA THR A 369 -21.63 -6.70 8.21
C THR A 369 -21.52 -7.71 7.06
N ALA A 370 -22.52 -8.62 6.95
CA ALA A 370 -22.54 -9.61 5.88
C ALA A 370 -22.55 -8.96 4.49
N GLY A 371 -21.64 -9.38 3.63
CA GLY A 371 -21.48 -8.85 2.26
C GLY A 371 -20.57 -7.63 2.17
N VAL A 372 -20.00 -7.17 3.29
CA VAL A 372 -18.99 -6.12 3.35
C VAL A 372 -17.61 -6.77 3.45
N THR A 373 -16.64 -6.24 2.71
CA THR A 373 -15.23 -6.65 2.76
C THR A 373 -14.55 -5.86 3.89
N ALA A 374 -14.03 -6.56 4.89
CA ALA A 374 -13.28 -5.94 5.97
C ALA A 374 -11.96 -5.33 5.44
N PRO A 375 -11.46 -4.25 6.06
CA PRO A 375 -10.15 -3.71 5.73
C PRO A 375 -9.05 -4.74 5.99
N LEU A 376 -8.01 -4.72 5.13
CA LEU A 376 -6.80 -5.52 5.30
C LEU A 376 -6.03 -5.10 6.56
N PHE A 377 -6.01 -3.80 6.81
CA PHE A 377 -5.37 -3.15 7.94
C PHE A 377 -6.10 -1.84 8.27
N ALA A 378 -6.17 -1.49 9.54
CA ALA A 378 -6.76 -0.23 9.98
C ALA A 378 -6.06 0.29 11.24
N TYR A 379 -6.09 1.62 11.44
CA TYR A 379 -5.60 2.28 12.65
C TYR A 379 -6.52 3.42 13.06
N LYS A 380 -6.44 3.80 14.34
CA LYS A 380 -7.46 4.67 14.97
C LYS A 380 -7.11 6.15 14.91
N HIS A 381 -8.16 7.00 14.93
CA HIS A 381 -8.06 8.45 15.07
C HIS A 381 -7.73 8.90 16.49
N SER A 382 -7.85 8.06 17.49
CA SER A 382 -7.61 8.48 18.88
C SER A 382 -6.82 7.49 19.68
N SER A 383 -5.98 8.01 20.58
CA SER A 383 -5.25 7.26 21.60
C SER A 383 -6.09 6.86 22.83
N THR A 384 -7.40 7.09 22.83
CA THR A 384 -8.28 6.76 23.98
C THR A 384 -8.51 5.28 24.16
N SER A 385 -8.25 4.46 23.13
CA SER A 385 -8.10 3.01 23.29
C SER A 385 -6.72 2.69 23.86
N PRO A 386 -6.58 1.64 24.69
CA PRO A 386 -5.26 1.23 25.16
C PRO A 386 -4.31 1.08 23.98
N PRO A 387 -3.06 1.58 24.07
CA PRO A 387 -2.05 1.37 23.06
C PRO A 387 -1.95 -0.12 22.69
N GLY A 388 -1.81 -0.42 21.40
CA GLY A 388 -1.66 -1.78 20.90
C GLY A 388 -2.94 -2.61 20.85
N SER A 389 -4.13 -2.03 21.12
CA SER A 389 -5.40 -2.72 20.96
C SER A 389 -5.91 -2.61 19.53
N GLY A 390 -6.26 -3.73 18.90
CA GLY A 390 -6.81 -3.80 17.54
C GLY A 390 -5.76 -3.71 16.43
N PRO A 391 -6.21 -3.71 15.16
CA PRO A 391 -5.34 -3.47 14.02
C PRO A 391 -4.62 -2.12 14.15
N GLY A 392 -3.42 -2.02 13.68
CA GLY A 392 -2.63 -0.80 13.76
C GLY A 392 -2.08 -0.43 15.15
N GLY A 393 -2.53 -1.11 16.21
CA GLY A 393 -1.92 -1.04 17.53
C GLY A 393 -1.57 0.36 18.02
N PHE A 394 -0.32 0.75 17.91
CA PHE A 394 0.19 2.05 18.37
C PHE A 394 0.06 3.19 17.34
N PHE A 395 -0.42 2.91 16.12
CA PHE A 395 -0.62 3.98 15.15
C PHE A 395 -1.86 4.80 15.50
N VAL A 396 -1.68 6.11 15.48
CA VAL A 396 -2.75 7.10 15.58
C VAL A 396 -2.56 8.09 14.45
N GLY A 397 -3.60 8.29 13.64
CA GLY A 397 -3.56 9.20 12.52
C GLY A 397 -4.96 9.58 12.08
N PHE A 398 -5.07 10.42 11.06
CA PHE A 398 -6.33 11.09 10.71
C PHE A 398 -6.56 11.19 9.20
N ALA A 399 -5.61 10.76 8.38
CA ALA A 399 -5.76 10.71 6.93
C ALA A 399 -4.69 9.80 6.33
N VAL A 400 -5.05 8.56 6.03
CA VAL A 400 -4.16 7.61 5.36
C VAL A 400 -3.86 8.07 3.94
N THR A 401 -2.57 8.11 3.59
CA THR A 401 -2.07 8.54 2.29
C THR A 401 -0.91 7.66 1.84
N GLY A 402 -0.31 8.03 0.72
CA GLY A 402 0.80 7.28 0.15
C GLY A 402 0.30 6.01 -0.53
N GLY A 403 1.14 5.01 -0.56
CA GLY A 403 0.81 3.73 -1.16
C GLY A 403 1.86 3.29 -2.16
N ALA A 404 2.88 2.53 -1.69
CA ALA A 404 3.88 1.97 -2.56
C ALA A 404 4.27 0.56 -2.11
N PHE A 405 4.25 -0.39 -3.03
CA PHE A 405 4.90 -1.68 -2.81
C PHE A 405 6.38 -1.54 -3.09
N TYR A 406 7.22 -1.85 -2.11
CA TYR A 406 8.65 -1.94 -2.36
C TYR A 406 8.95 -3.25 -3.10
N PRO A 407 9.73 -3.22 -4.19
CA PRO A 407 10.01 -4.42 -4.98
C PRO A 407 10.64 -5.57 -4.17
N ASP A 408 10.38 -6.83 -4.56
CA ASP A 408 11.03 -8.01 -3.98
C ASP A 408 12.54 -8.02 -4.21
N MET A 409 12.98 -7.31 -5.25
CA MET A 409 14.39 -7.09 -5.59
C MET A 409 14.70 -5.60 -5.50
N GLY A 410 15.70 -5.24 -4.72
CA GLY A 410 16.09 -3.83 -4.53
C GLY A 410 17.13 -3.68 -3.42
N PRO A 411 17.70 -2.48 -3.25
CA PRO A 411 18.77 -2.24 -2.28
C PRO A 411 18.29 -2.29 -0.81
N PHE A 412 16.99 -2.11 -0.51
CA PHE A 412 16.53 -2.20 0.87
C PHE A 412 16.82 -3.59 1.46
N PRO A 413 17.09 -3.67 2.78
CA PRO A 413 17.27 -4.95 3.46
C PRO A 413 16.09 -5.91 3.23
N ALA A 414 16.32 -7.22 3.25
CA ALA A 414 15.34 -8.24 2.89
C ALA A 414 14.02 -8.11 3.67
N ALA A 415 14.08 -7.67 4.93
CA ALA A 415 12.90 -7.46 5.79
C ALA A 415 11.93 -6.37 5.29
N TYR A 416 12.36 -5.53 4.35
CA TYR A 416 11.56 -4.43 3.79
C TYR A 416 11.05 -4.72 2.38
N ARG A 417 11.59 -5.74 1.72
CA ARG A 417 11.22 -6.11 0.35
C ARG A 417 9.85 -6.77 0.32
N GLY A 418 9.08 -6.49 -0.73
CA GLY A 418 7.70 -6.97 -0.85
C GLY A 418 6.70 -6.32 0.11
N ASN A 419 7.15 -5.43 1.00
CA ASN A 419 6.26 -4.72 1.93
C ASN A 419 5.48 -3.61 1.22
N TYR A 420 4.31 -3.30 1.76
CA TYR A 420 3.51 -2.14 1.38
C TYR A 420 3.79 -0.98 2.31
N PHE A 421 4.24 0.16 1.77
CA PHE A 421 4.48 1.39 2.52
C PHE A 421 3.28 2.31 2.40
N PHE A 422 2.91 2.94 3.51
CA PHE A 422 1.83 3.91 3.61
C PHE A 422 2.23 5.05 4.55
N ALA A 423 1.49 6.15 4.51
CA ALA A 423 1.74 7.31 5.34
C ALA A 423 0.44 7.85 5.94
N ASP A 424 0.55 8.79 6.88
CA ASP A 424 -0.57 9.58 7.40
C ASP A 424 -0.27 11.05 7.21
N PHE A 425 -1.18 11.76 6.53
CA PHE A 425 -1.03 13.17 6.18
C PHE A 425 -0.92 14.07 7.42
N VAL A 426 -1.72 13.80 8.45
CA VAL A 426 -1.80 14.66 9.64
C VAL A 426 -0.70 14.33 10.63
N SER A 427 -0.42 13.04 10.83
CA SER A 427 0.56 12.59 11.82
C SER A 427 2.00 12.56 11.29
N GLY A 428 2.20 12.64 9.96
CA GLY A 428 3.52 12.75 9.33
C GLY A 428 4.36 11.47 9.39
N PHE A 429 3.82 10.33 9.83
CA PHE A 429 4.56 9.08 9.82
C PHE A 429 4.54 8.41 8.45
N VAL A 430 5.57 7.64 8.17
CA VAL A 430 5.61 6.60 7.15
C VAL A 430 5.75 5.25 7.85
N ALA A 431 4.89 4.32 7.49
CA ALA A 431 4.87 2.96 8.04
C ALA A 431 4.85 1.92 6.92
N ARG A 432 5.04 0.65 7.28
CA ARG A 432 4.98 -0.46 6.32
C ARG A 432 4.17 -1.63 6.86
N LEU A 433 3.52 -2.34 5.97
CA LEU A 433 2.91 -3.64 6.22
C LEU A 433 3.83 -4.73 5.68
N ASP A 434 4.22 -5.66 6.53
CA ASP A 434 4.92 -6.88 6.16
C ASP A 434 3.91 -7.96 5.77
N LEU A 435 3.67 -8.07 4.46
CA LEU A 435 2.66 -8.98 3.92
C LEU A 435 3.02 -10.46 4.12
N ALA A 436 4.29 -10.77 4.24
CA ALA A 436 4.77 -12.12 4.52
C ALA A 436 4.57 -12.50 5.99
N ASN A 437 4.36 -11.51 6.88
CA ASN A 437 4.20 -11.70 8.32
C ASN A 437 2.81 -11.23 8.78
N ASN A 438 1.77 -11.77 8.16
CA ASN A 438 0.36 -11.51 8.49
C ASN A 438 -0.02 -10.02 8.56
N ASN A 439 0.49 -9.22 7.63
CA ASN A 439 0.28 -7.77 7.56
C ASN A 439 0.70 -7.03 8.84
N ALA A 440 1.74 -7.49 9.51
CA ALA A 440 2.29 -6.79 10.66
C ALA A 440 2.73 -5.38 10.25
N ALA A 441 2.34 -4.38 11.05
CA ALA A 441 2.65 -2.98 10.79
C ALA A 441 3.86 -2.53 11.60
N TYR A 442 4.76 -1.76 10.96
CA TYR A 442 5.97 -1.24 11.58
C TYR A 442 6.15 0.24 11.24
N ALA A 443 6.57 1.04 12.24
CA ALA A 443 7.04 2.41 11.99
C ALA A 443 8.30 2.36 11.11
N PHE A 444 8.43 3.31 10.20
CA PHE A 444 9.58 3.36 9.29
C PHE A 444 10.28 4.72 9.30
N ALA A 445 9.52 5.80 9.14
CA ALA A 445 10.05 7.16 9.18
C ALA A 445 9.03 8.14 9.74
N ASN A 446 9.53 9.29 10.26
CA ASN A 446 8.74 10.45 10.66
C ASN A 446 9.22 11.66 9.87
N LEU A 447 8.31 12.31 9.18
CA LEU A 447 8.60 13.44 8.32
C LEU A 447 8.23 14.76 8.99
N THR A 448 8.84 15.85 8.53
CA THR A 448 8.51 17.21 8.98
C THR A 448 7.42 17.86 8.14
N GLY A 449 6.90 17.18 7.11
CA GLY A 449 5.85 17.67 6.22
C GLY A 449 4.67 16.72 6.16
N ASP A 450 3.64 17.14 5.44
CA ASP A 450 2.38 16.41 5.27
C ASP A 450 2.50 15.45 4.07
N PRO A 451 2.77 14.14 4.25
CA PRO A 451 2.92 13.21 3.15
C PRO A 451 1.59 12.99 2.42
N VAL A 452 1.61 13.10 1.09
CA VAL A 452 0.43 12.93 0.25
C VAL A 452 0.52 11.70 -0.65
N ASP A 453 1.74 11.29 -1.06
CA ASP A 453 1.91 10.13 -1.94
C ASP A 453 3.28 9.47 -1.75
N LEU A 454 3.40 8.17 -2.10
CA LEU A 454 4.63 7.38 -2.02
C LEU A 454 4.92 6.69 -3.35
N LEU A 455 6.21 6.55 -3.66
CA LEU A 455 6.70 5.90 -4.86
C LEU A 455 7.96 5.08 -4.58
N ALA A 456 7.97 3.81 -4.91
CA ALA A 456 9.19 3.02 -4.99
C ALA A 456 9.87 3.29 -6.34
N GLY A 457 10.99 4.01 -6.31
CA GLY A 457 11.69 4.44 -7.51
C GLY A 457 12.46 3.32 -8.21
N ILE A 458 12.69 3.48 -9.51
CA ILE A 458 13.49 2.53 -10.30
C ILE A 458 14.96 2.45 -9.85
N ASP A 459 15.44 3.46 -9.11
CA ASP A 459 16.76 3.48 -8.47
C ASP A 459 16.78 2.74 -7.12
N GLY A 460 15.65 2.17 -6.71
CA GLY A 460 15.48 1.45 -5.46
C GLY A 460 15.33 2.33 -4.22
N ALA A 461 15.20 3.65 -4.35
CA ALA A 461 14.82 4.52 -3.25
C ALA A 461 13.29 4.51 -3.05
N LEU A 462 12.84 4.81 -1.83
CA LEU A 462 11.47 5.17 -1.55
C LEU A 462 11.37 6.70 -1.56
N TYR A 463 10.48 7.23 -2.37
CA TYR A 463 10.17 8.64 -2.45
C TYR A 463 8.87 8.93 -1.72
N VAL A 464 8.85 10.01 -0.96
CA VAL A 464 7.65 10.50 -0.26
C VAL A 464 7.39 11.92 -0.74
N LEU A 465 6.23 12.12 -1.36
CA LEU A 465 5.76 13.43 -1.76
C LEU A 465 5.09 14.10 -0.57
N THR A 466 5.51 15.32 -0.25
CA THR A 466 4.79 16.23 0.64
C THR A 466 4.16 17.37 -0.17
N ARG A 467 3.44 18.26 0.50
CA ARG A 467 2.79 19.38 -0.19
C ARG A 467 3.78 20.35 -0.87
N ASP A 468 5.03 20.40 -0.46
CA ASP A 468 6.05 21.37 -0.89
C ASP A 468 7.38 20.77 -1.33
N SER A 469 7.55 19.46 -1.14
CA SER A 469 8.85 18.80 -1.36
C SER A 469 8.71 17.31 -1.70
N VAL A 470 9.81 16.70 -2.14
CA VAL A 470 9.97 15.25 -2.22
C VAL A 470 11.13 14.83 -1.31
N THR A 471 10.84 13.96 -0.38
CA THR A 471 11.80 13.25 0.45
C THR A 471 12.28 11.99 -0.26
N ARG A 472 13.58 11.73 -0.26
CA ARG A 472 14.18 10.50 -0.76
C ARG A 472 14.74 9.68 0.38
N ILE A 473 14.31 8.42 0.52
CA ILE A 473 14.81 7.46 1.50
C ILE A 473 15.55 6.36 0.74
N SER A 474 16.82 6.15 1.08
CA SER A 474 17.67 5.14 0.45
C SER A 474 18.39 4.29 1.49
N SER A 475 18.72 3.07 1.11
CA SER A 475 19.66 2.21 1.82
C SER A 475 21.06 2.33 1.20
N PRO A 476 22.13 2.13 1.97
CA PRO A 476 23.50 2.13 1.46
C PRO A 476 23.75 1.15 0.33
#